data_4899f08360e15ba9eda6193c5fc641d4
#
_entry.id   4899f08360e15ba9eda6193c5fc641d4
#
_cell.length_a   1.000
_cell.length_b   1.000
_cell.length_c   1.000
_cell.angle_alpha   90.00
_cell.angle_beta   90.00
_cell.angle_gamma   90.00
#
_symmetry.space_group_name_H-M   'P 1'
#
loop_
_entity.id
_entity.type
_entity.pdbx_description
1 polymer ?
#
loop_
_entity_poly.entity_id
_entity_poly.type
_entity_poly.pdbx_seq_one_letter_code
_entity_poly.pdbx_strand_id
1 'polypeptide(L)'
;HQLCQVKGLSEIYVATDDERIRKVCSDYGIKYVMTSDSHPTHLDRLAEFAENIESDFYININGDEPLMMPEYVERLLPTSDLNPVDFYFANAMTKIKKTVEVADISRIKVVTDNLGYAMYMARTPIPYPKASSDFDYMKFVGIQCFSRSALLFCKDNKRGKIESIEDIDEYRFLENGKKIKFVEIPAETLSVDTQADVKIVTEVLERRIKNKEIVL
;
A
#
# COMPACT_ATOMS: atom_id res chain seq x y z
N HIS A 1 16.15 2.48 0.85
CA HIS A 1 16.86 3.72 0.47
C HIS A 1 15.86 4.88 0.27
N GLN A 2 14.86 4.76 -0.59
CA GLN A 2 13.88 5.83 -0.85
C GLN A 2 13.13 6.27 0.43
N LEU A 3 12.74 5.33 1.28
CA LEU A 3 12.09 5.65 2.56
C LEU A 3 12.96 6.50 3.49
N CYS A 4 14.27 6.34 3.45
CA CYS A 4 15.19 7.16 4.26
C CYS A 4 15.16 8.65 3.88
N GLN A 5 14.58 9.00 2.72
CA GLN A 5 14.45 10.37 2.24
C GLN A 5 13.11 11.01 2.61
N VAL A 6 12.13 10.22 3.09
CA VAL A 6 10.82 10.73 3.54
C VAL A 6 11.00 11.51 4.83
N LYS A 7 10.52 12.75 4.84
CA LYS A 7 10.57 13.60 6.04
C LYS A 7 9.54 13.15 7.07
N GLY A 8 9.95 13.17 8.33
CA GLY A 8 9.03 12.90 9.45
C GLY A 8 8.88 11.42 9.82
N LEU A 9 9.57 10.49 9.16
CA LEU A 9 9.65 9.11 9.63
C LEU A 9 10.67 9.04 10.79
N SER A 10 10.26 8.45 11.91
CA SER A 10 11.15 8.23 13.07
C SER A 10 12.00 6.98 12.89
N GLU A 11 11.42 5.91 12.34
CA GLU A 11 12.04 4.59 12.23
C GLU A 11 11.56 3.88 10.95
N ILE A 12 12.42 3.01 10.41
CA ILE A 12 12.10 2.17 9.24
C ILE A 12 12.45 0.73 9.58
N TYR A 13 11.53 -0.18 9.35
CA TYR A 13 11.68 -1.60 9.60
C TYR A 13 11.23 -2.43 8.41
N VAL A 14 11.83 -3.60 8.25
CA VAL A 14 11.30 -4.68 7.42
C VAL A 14 10.58 -5.65 8.34
N ALA A 15 9.26 -5.79 8.18
CA ALA A 15 8.46 -6.80 8.88
C ALA A 15 8.38 -8.05 8.01
N THR A 16 8.88 -9.18 8.51
CA THR A 16 8.96 -10.43 7.73
C THR A 16 8.91 -11.66 8.65
N ASP A 17 8.46 -12.78 8.10
CA ASP A 17 8.54 -14.11 8.69
C ASP A 17 9.63 -14.97 8.03
N ASP A 18 10.31 -14.46 7.00
CA ASP A 18 11.27 -15.21 6.20
C ASP A 18 12.72 -14.96 6.67
N GLU A 19 13.40 -16.02 7.09
CA GLU A 19 14.79 -15.99 7.54
C GLU A 19 15.77 -15.53 6.44
N ARG A 20 15.45 -15.73 5.16
CA ARG A 20 16.27 -15.25 4.04
C ARG A 20 16.24 -13.73 3.96
N ILE A 21 15.04 -13.13 4.14
CA ILE A 21 14.87 -11.67 4.17
C ILE A 21 15.55 -11.11 5.42
N ARG A 22 15.37 -11.74 6.59
CA ARG A 22 16.07 -11.36 7.83
C ARG A 22 17.58 -11.30 7.62
N LYS A 23 18.14 -12.35 6.98
CA LYS A 23 19.58 -12.40 6.71
C LYS A 23 20.03 -11.22 5.83
N VAL A 24 19.30 -10.92 4.76
CA VAL A 24 19.61 -9.77 3.90
C VAL A 24 19.55 -8.47 4.70
N CYS A 25 18.52 -8.27 5.52
CA CYS A 25 18.42 -7.09 6.39
C CYS A 25 19.64 -6.96 7.31
N SER A 26 20.07 -8.07 7.93
CA SER A 26 21.27 -8.07 8.79
C SER A 26 22.54 -7.74 8.00
N ASP A 27 22.71 -8.32 6.81
CA ASP A 27 23.90 -8.11 5.97
C ASP A 27 24.04 -6.64 5.52
N TYR A 28 22.90 -5.93 5.38
CA TYR A 28 22.86 -4.51 4.96
C TYR A 28 22.59 -3.53 6.12
N GLY A 29 22.54 -3.98 7.36
CA GLY A 29 22.27 -3.12 8.52
C GLY A 29 20.87 -2.51 8.54
N ILE A 30 19.90 -3.16 7.91
CA ILE A 30 18.49 -2.73 7.88
C ILE A 30 17.79 -3.26 9.13
N LYS A 31 17.07 -2.39 9.84
CA LYS A 31 16.23 -2.81 10.95
C LYS A 31 15.12 -3.73 10.47
N TYR A 32 14.85 -4.79 11.21
CA TYR A 32 13.77 -5.74 10.90
C TYR A 32 13.05 -6.19 12.17
N VAL A 33 11.83 -6.66 12.00
CA VAL A 33 11.03 -7.32 13.02
C VAL A 33 10.56 -8.65 12.45
N MET A 34 10.90 -9.74 13.14
CA MET A 34 10.35 -11.04 12.82
C MET A 34 8.93 -11.12 13.34
N THR A 35 8.01 -11.48 12.48
CA THR A 35 6.57 -11.64 12.76
C THR A 35 6.17 -13.09 12.58
N SER A 36 5.01 -13.46 13.11
CA SER A 36 4.49 -14.82 12.94
C SER A 36 4.30 -15.19 11.46
N ASP A 37 4.60 -16.42 11.10
CA ASP A 37 4.32 -17.04 9.81
C ASP A 37 2.84 -17.49 9.68
N SER A 38 2.08 -17.43 10.77
CA SER A 38 0.68 -17.84 10.82
C SER A 38 -0.31 -16.75 10.39
N HIS A 39 0.17 -15.53 10.10
CA HIS A 39 -0.70 -14.44 9.69
C HIS A 39 -1.37 -14.72 8.33
N PRO A 40 -2.70 -14.68 8.26
CA PRO A 40 -3.43 -14.94 7.01
C PRO A 40 -3.29 -13.77 6.01
N THR A 41 -2.98 -12.56 6.49
CA THR A 41 -2.89 -11.35 5.66
C THR A 41 -1.76 -10.43 6.10
N HIS A 42 -1.39 -9.48 5.20
CA HIS A 42 -0.42 -8.44 5.56
C HIS A 42 -0.93 -7.50 6.66
N LEU A 43 -2.26 -7.26 6.74
CA LEU A 43 -2.86 -6.44 7.80
C LEU A 43 -2.71 -7.08 9.18
N ASP A 44 -2.82 -8.41 9.27
CA ASP A 44 -2.59 -9.12 10.55
C ASP A 44 -1.13 -9.01 10.99
N ARG A 45 -0.18 -9.07 10.04
CA ARG A 45 1.25 -8.83 10.28
C ARG A 45 1.51 -7.40 10.77
N LEU A 46 0.88 -6.41 10.15
CA LEU A 46 1.00 -5.00 10.56
C LEU A 46 0.39 -4.76 11.94
N ALA A 47 -0.70 -5.45 12.27
CA ALA A 47 -1.30 -5.38 13.60
C ALA A 47 -0.34 -5.92 14.68
N GLU A 48 0.32 -7.08 14.45
CA GLU A 48 1.37 -7.59 15.34
C GLU A 48 2.52 -6.59 15.47
N PHE A 49 2.96 -6.00 14.35
CA PHE A 49 4.00 -4.98 14.37
C PHE A 49 3.62 -3.78 15.26
N ALA A 50 2.37 -3.29 15.12
CA ALA A 50 1.88 -2.15 15.90
C ALA A 50 1.66 -2.47 17.38
N GLU A 51 1.54 -3.73 17.76
CA GLU A 51 1.54 -4.13 19.17
C GLU A 51 2.93 -3.98 19.80
N ASN A 52 3.97 -4.31 19.05
CA ASN A 52 5.35 -4.37 19.55
C ASN A 52 6.13 -3.06 19.36
N ILE A 53 5.80 -2.26 18.36
CA ILE A 53 6.47 -0.99 18.05
C ILE A 53 5.42 0.12 18.13
N GLU A 54 5.52 0.96 19.13
CA GLU A 54 4.59 2.06 19.35
C GLU A 54 4.93 3.26 18.45
N SER A 55 3.92 3.76 17.75
CA SER A 55 3.97 4.98 16.92
C SER A 55 2.58 5.57 16.77
N ASP A 56 2.49 6.85 16.46
CA ASP A 56 1.23 7.52 16.15
C ASP A 56 0.65 7.03 14.82
N PHE A 57 1.51 6.91 13.81
CA PHE A 57 1.15 6.46 12.47
C PHE A 57 2.15 5.44 11.94
N TYR A 58 1.67 4.56 11.09
CA TYR A 58 2.43 3.50 10.45
C TYR A 58 2.29 3.62 8.93
N ILE A 59 3.41 3.71 8.25
CA ILE A 59 3.45 3.66 6.79
C ILE A 59 3.79 2.24 6.40
N ASN A 60 2.89 1.59 5.67
CA ASN A 60 3.17 0.33 5.02
C ASN A 60 3.52 0.55 3.55
N ILE A 61 4.56 -0.10 3.11
CA ILE A 61 4.92 -0.22 1.70
C ILE A 61 5.16 -1.69 1.42
N ASN A 62 4.42 -2.23 0.47
CA ASN A 62 4.61 -3.61 0.06
C ASN A 62 6.01 -3.79 -0.52
N GLY A 63 6.65 -4.92 -0.18
CA GLY A 63 8.03 -5.18 -0.58
C GLY A 63 8.25 -5.32 -2.08
N ASP A 64 7.19 -5.47 -2.84
CA ASP A 64 7.15 -5.56 -4.29
C ASP A 64 6.96 -4.21 -5.01
N GLU A 65 7.00 -3.08 -4.27
CA GLU A 65 6.85 -1.72 -4.81
C GLU A 65 8.19 -0.94 -4.90
N PRO A 66 9.18 -1.42 -5.69
CA PRO A 66 10.53 -0.82 -5.71
C PRO A 66 10.60 0.55 -6.38
N LEU A 67 9.55 0.94 -7.11
CA LEU A 67 9.46 2.24 -7.78
C LEU A 67 8.84 3.33 -6.92
N MET A 68 8.58 3.06 -5.65
CA MET A 68 8.09 4.01 -4.67
C MET A 68 9.00 5.23 -4.59
N MET A 69 8.40 6.41 -4.50
CA MET A 69 9.09 7.70 -4.34
C MET A 69 8.69 8.35 -3.01
N PRO A 70 9.58 9.11 -2.35
CA PRO A 70 9.28 9.77 -1.07
C PRO A 70 7.99 10.60 -1.08
N GLU A 71 7.75 11.37 -2.14
CA GLU A 71 6.56 12.20 -2.26
C GLU A 71 5.24 11.41 -2.29
N TYR A 72 5.26 10.11 -2.64
CA TYR A 72 4.06 9.27 -2.60
C TYR A 72 3.64 9.02 -1.15
N VAL A 73 4.61 8.75 -0.29
CA VAL A 73 4.39 8.56 1.14
C VAL A 73 3.93 9.86 1.80
N GLU A 74 4.60 10.97 1.50
CA GLU A 74 4.29 12.28 2.07
C GLU A 74 2.83 12.70 1.80
N ARG A 75 2.25 12.30 0.66
CA ARG A 75 0.83 12.57 0.33
C ARG A 75 -0.17 11.81 1.19
N LEU A 76 0.24 10.68 1.77
CA LEU A 76 -0.63 9.85 2.60
C LEU A 76 -0.57 10.23 4.07
N LEU A 77 0.41 11.02 4.47
CA LEU A 77 0.54 11.46 5.85
C LEU A 77 -0.69 12.29 6.26
N PRO A 78 -1.19 12.10 7.47
CA PRO A 78 -2.32 12.88 7.95
C PRO A 78 -1.94 14.36 8.09
N THR A 79 -2.96 15.22 8.01
CA THR A 79 -2.80 16.64 8.32
C THR A 79 -2.53 16.85 9.81
N SER A 80 -1.90 17.97 10.17
CA SER A 80 -1.49 18.27 11.55
C SER A 80 -2.61 18.35 12.57
N ASP A 81 -3.85 18.44 12.12
CA ASP A 81 -5.07 18.55 12.94
C ASP A 81 -5.69 17.19 13.28
N LEU A 82 -5.18 16.11 12.67
CA LEU A 82 -5.67 14.77 13.00
C LEU A 82 -5.09 14.32 14.34
N ASN A 83 -5.97 13.94 15.27
CA ASN A 83 -5.52 13.35 16.52
C ASN A 83 -5.04 11.90 16.26
N PRO A 84 -3.81 11.53 16.68
CA PRO A 84 -3.26 10.18 16.46
C PRO A 84 -4.11 9.03 17.01
N VAL A 85 -4.95 9.28 18.01
CA VAL A 85 -5.86 8.26 18.57
C VAL A 85 -7.09 8.02 17.70
N ASP A 86 -7.40 8.93 16.77
CA ASP A 86 -8.53 8.77 15.87
C ASP A 86 -8.22 7.69 14.82
N PHE A 87 -9.29 7.07 14.33
CA PHE A 87 -9.15 6.10 13.25
C PHE A 87 -8.76 6.80 11.96
N TYR A 88 -7.59 6.44 11.45
CA TYR A 88 -7.11 6.93 10.17
C TYR A 88 -6.57 5.77 9.33
N PHE A 89 -7.05 5.72 8.08
CA PHE A 89 -6.49 4.85 7.05
C PHE A 89 -6.51 5.56 5.71
N ALA A 90 -5.33 5.78 5.16
CA ALA A 90 -5.15 6.29 3.79
C ALA A 90 -4.40 5.27 2.93
N ASN A 91 -4.82 5.11 1.68
CA ASN A 91 -4.20 4.24 0.69
C ASN A 91 -3.91 5.01 -0.59
N ALA A 92 -2.79 4.72 -1.22
CA ALA A 92 -2.46 5.30 -2.51
C ALA A 92 -3.27 4.65 -3.64
N MET A 93 -3.64 5.44 -4.64
CA MET A 93 -4.17 4.98 -5.92
C MET A 93 -3.53 5.74 -7.08
N THR A 94 -3.53 5.14 -8.26
CA THR A 94 -3.05 5.80 -9.48
C THR A 94 -3.91 5.44 -10.69
N LYS A 95 -3.85 6.27 -11.73
CA LYS A 95 -4.56 6.01 -12.99
C LYS A 95 -4.00 4.81 -13.72
N ILE A 96 -4.87 3.99 -14.28
CA ILE A 96 -4.50 2.94 -15.22
C ILE A 96 -4.28 3.59 -16.58
N LYS A 97 -3.05 3.54 -17.09
CA LYS A 97 -2.66 4.20 -18.35
C LYS A 97 -2.96 3.37 -19.59
N LYS A 98 -2.91 2.03 -19.46
CA LYS A 98 -3.11 1.12 -20.61
C LYS A 98 -4.44 0.39 -20.46
N THR A 99 -5.32 0.49 -21.45
CA THR A 99 -6.64 -0.14 -21.44
C THR A 99 -6.59 -1.65 -21.16
N VAL A 100 -5.55 -2.34 -21.63
CA VAL A 100 -5.35 -3.77 -21.36
C VAL A 100 -5.20 -4.07 -19.87
N GLU A 101 -4.64 -3.15 -19.09
CA GLU A 101 -4.45 -3.31 -17.64
C GLU A 101 -5.76 -3.21 -16.84
N VAL A 102 -6.82 -2.68 -17.46
CA VAL A 102 -8.15 -2.60 -16.81
C VAL A 102 -8.74 -3.99 -16.59
N ALA A 103 -8.50 -4.91 -17.51
CA ALA A 103 -8.98 -6.30 -17.42
C ALA A 103 -8.06 -7.21 -16.58
N ASP A 104 -6.89 -6.74 -16.19
CA ASP A 104 -5.93 -7.50 -15.39
C ASP A 104 -6.44 -7.65 -13.94
N ILE A 105 -6.71 -8.89 -13.54
CA ILE A 105 -7.25 -9.23 -12.20
C ILE A 105 -6.23 -9.05 -11.07
N SER A 106 -4.93 -8.99 -11.38
CA SER A 106 -3.90 -8.67 -10.37
C SER A 106 -3.96 -7.21 -9.94
N ARG A 107 -4.52 -6.35 -10.78
CA ARG A 107 -4.67 -4.92 -10.53
C ARG A 107 -6.04 -4.62 -9.92
N ILE A 108 -6.09 -4.35 -8.64
CA ILE A 108 -7.32 -3.99 -7.93
C ILE A 108 -7.80 -2.62 -8.41
N LYS A 109 -9.01 -2.55 -8.97
CA LYS A 109 -9.66 -1.30 -9.35
C LYS A 109 -10.33 -0.68 -8.14
N VAL A 110 -10.29 0.65 -8.07
CA VAL A 110 -10.82 1.44 -6.95
C VAL A 110 -11.82 2.45 -7.46
N VAL A 111 -12.97 2.53 -6.79
CA VAL A 111 -13.97 3.60 -6.99
C VAL A 111 -14.13 4.36 -5.68
N THR A 112 -14.04 5.68 -5.77
CA THR A 112 -14.17 6.57 -4.61
C THR A 112 -15.37 7.50 -4.75
N ASP A 113 -15.84 8.01 -3.64
CA ASP A 113 -16.76 9.14 -3.61
C ASP A 113 -16.05 10.46 -3.97
N ASN A 114 -16.83 11.55 -4.04
CA ASN A 114 -16.30 12.88 -4.36
C ASN A 114 -15.32 13.42 -3.30
N LEU A 115 -15.28 12.82 -2.13
CA LEU A 115 -14.36 13.16 -1.05
C LEU A 115 -13.11 12.26 -1.06
N GLY A 116 -13.04 11.31 -2.00
CA GLY A 116 -11.93 10.37 -2.13
C GLY A 116 -11.98 9.19 -1.14
N TYR A 117 -13.13 8.92 -0.51
CA TYR A 117 -13.29 7.71 0.29
C TYR A 117 -13.71 6.54 -0.57
N ALA A 118 -13.16 5.35 -0.29
CA ALA A 118 -13.50 4.13 -1.01
C ALA A 118 -15.01 3.86 -0.95
N MET A 119 -15.61 3.65 -2.12
CA MET A 119 -16.95 3.10 -2.27
C MET A 119 -16.91 1.60 -2.51
N TYR A 120 -16.01 1.16 -3.37
CA TYR A 120 -15.81 -0.24 -3.72
C TYR A 120 -14.44 -0.48 -4.33
N MET A 121 -13.92 -1.70 -4.20
CA MET A 121 -12.72 -2.19 -4.87
C MET A 121 -13.04 -3.53 -5.55
N ALA A 122 -12.43 -3.83 -6.68
CA ALA A 122 -12.62 -5.11 -7.34
C ALA A 122 -11.45 -5.48 -8.24
N ARG A 123 -11.28 -6.79 -8.41
CA ARG A 123 -10.35 -7.33 -9.41
C ARG A 123 -10.91 -7.22 -10.83
N THR A 124 -12.24 -7.21 -10.99
CA THR A 124 -12.91 -6.93 -12.26
C THR A 124 -12.93 -5.42 -12.56
N PRO A 125 -13.11 -5.01 -13.84
CA PRO A 125 -13.30 -3.61 -14.20
C PRO A 125 -14.52 -2.99 -13.52
N ILE A 126 -14.32 -1.91 -12.77
CA ILE A 126 -15.35 -1.08 -12.15
C ILE A 126 -15.00 0.40 -12.28
N PRO A 127 -16.00 1.31 -12.49
CA PRO A 127 -17.40 1.03 -12.85
C PRO A 127 -17.57 0.50 -14.28
N TYR A 128 -18.74 -0.04 -14.60
CA TYR A 128 -19.05 -0.41 -15.97
C TYR A 128 -19.43 0.84 -16.80
N PRO A 129 -18.74 1.16 -17.91
CA PRO A 129 -18.90 2.42 -18.63
C PRO A 129 -20.09 2.37 -19.62
N LYS A 130 -21.32 2.18 -19.13
CA LYS A 130 -22.51 2.04 -19.98
C LYS A 130 -22.87 3.34 -20.73
N ALA A 131 -22.77 4.48 -20.05
CA ALA A 131 -23.23 5.76 -20.60
C ALA A 131 -22.10 6.58 -21.23
N SER A 132 -20.88 6.45 -20.73
CA SER A 132 -19.70 7.18 -21.19
C SER A 132 -18.44 6.38 -20.86
N SER A 133 -17.48 6.43 -21.79
CA SER A 133 -16.12 5.93 -21.57
C SER A 133 -15.15 7.05 -21.15
N ASP A 134 -15.63 8.28 -21.02
CA ASP A 134 -14.84 9.44 -20.58
C ASP A 134 -14.66 9.41 -19.06
N PHE A 135 -13.78 8.49 -18.63
CA PHE A 135 -13.50 8.31 -17.25
C PHE A 135 -12.17 7.53 -17.06
N ASP A 136 -11.42 7.88 -16.03
CA ASP A 136 -10.15 7.23 -15.69
C ASP A 136 -10.37 6.07 -14.72
N TYR A 137 -9.93 4.86 -15.10
CA TYR A 137 -9.84 3.76 -14.15
C TYR A 137 -8.70 3.99 -13.17
N MET A 138 -9.01 3.87 -11.88
CA MET A 138 -8.03 3.96 -10.81
C MET A 138 -7.65 2.56 -10.32
N LYS A 139 -6.37 2.34 -10.01
CA LYS A 139 -5.90 1.12 -9.37
C LYS A 139 -5.29 1.42 -8.00
N PHE A 140 -5.44 0.45 -7.12
CA PHE A 140 -4.76 0.36 -5.83
C PHE A 140 -3.23 0.37 -6.01
N VAL A 141 -2.54 0.97 -5.06
CA VAL A 141 -1.07 0.91 -4.94
C VAL A 141 -0.73 0.52 -3.52
N GLY A 142 0.21 -0.39 -3.35
CA GLY A 142 0.62 -0.97 -2.05
C GLY A 142 1.41 0.00 -1.17
N ILE A 143 0.93 1.24 -1.03
CA ILE A 143 1.45 2.28 -0.13
C ILE A 143 0.30 2.77 0.73
N GLN A 144 0.42 2.63 2.05
CA GLN A 144 -0.66 2.85 2.99
C GLN A 144 -0.18 3.61 4.22
N CYS A 145 -1.08 4.36 4.84
CA CYS A 145 -0.85 5.02 6.13
C CYS A 145 -1.98 4.70 7.08
N PHE A 146 -1.63 4.23 8.28
CA PHE A 146 -2.58 3.83 9.31
C PHE A 146 -2.29 4.58 10.61
N SER A 147 -3.34 4.94 11.36
CA SER A 147 -3.20 5.17 12.79
C SER A 147 -3.04 3.83 13.53
N ARG A 148 -2.50 3.87 14.75
CA ARG A 148 -2.38 2.67 15.58
C ARG A 148 -3.75 2.01 15.81
N SER A 149 -4.79 2.82 16.06
CA SER A 149 -6.16 2.34 16.24
C SER A 149 -6.69 1.59 15.00
N ALA A 150 -6.31 2.00 13.80
CA ALA A 150 -6.70 1.30 12.58
C ALA A 150 -6.04 -0.07 12.46
N LEU A 151 -4.75 -0.21 12.79
CA LEU A 151 -4.07 -1.51 12.75
C LEU A 151 -4.59 -2.46 13.83
N LEU A 152 -4.76 -1.99 15.05
CA LEU A 152 -5.30 -2.81 16.14
C LEU A 152 -6.75 -3.26 15.87
N PHE A 153 -7.52 -2.46 15.12
CA PHE A 153 -8.85 -2.87 14.66
C PHE A 153 -8.81 -4.16 13.83
N CYS A 154 -7.78 -4.39 13.03
CA CYS A 154 -7.64 -5.61 12.23
C CYS A 154 -7.50 -6.87 13.11
N LYS A 155 -6.80 -6.77 14.23
CA LYS A 155 -6.67 -7.86 15.19
C LYS A 155 -8.00 -8.29 15.78
N ASP A 156 -8.86 -7.31 16.11
CA ASP A 156 -10.15 -7.56 16.78
C ASP A 156 -11.25 -7.98 15.81
N ASN A 157 -11.02 -7.86 14.50
CA ASN A 157 -12.00 -8.14 13.47
C ASN A 157 -11.49 -9.21 12.49
N LYS A 158 -12.23 -10.31 12.40
CA LYS A 158 -11.92 -11.41 11.47
C LYS A 158 -12.18 -10.99 10.02
N ARG A 159 -11.55 -11.73 9.11
CA ARG A 159 -11.79 -11.61 7.66
C ARG A 159 -13.28 -11.70 7.35
N GLY A 160 -13.76 -10.71 6.59
CA GLY A 160 -15.13 -10.62 6.14
C GLY A 160 -15.40 -11.50 4.91
N LYS A 161 -16.64 -11.45 4.46
CA LYS A 161 -17.08 -12.25 3.31
C LYS A 161 -16.50 -11.72 2.00
N ILE A 162 -16.55 -10.42 1.78
CA ILE A 162 -16.07 -9.80 0.54
C ILE A 162 -14.54 -9.84 0.53
N GLU A 163 -13.90 -9.55 1.67
CA GLU A 163 -12.45 -9.71 1.84
C GLU A 163 -11.98 -11.09 1.37
N SER A 164 -12.68 -12.15 1.82
CA SER A 164 -12.32 -13.54 1.49
C SER A 164 -12.60 -13.93 0.03
N ILE A 165 -13.56 -13.28 -0.64
CA ILE A 165 -13.94 -13.58 -2.04
C ILE A 165 -13.04 -12.83 -3.02
N GLU A 166 -12.84 -11.53 -2.80
CA GLU A 166 -12.01 -10.67 -3.66
C GLU A 166 -10.52 -10.83 -3.35
N ASP A 167 -10.20 -11.37 -2.16
CA ASP A 167 -8.83 -11.44 -1.63
C ASP A 167 -8.18 -10.04 -1.63
N ILE A 168 -8.90 -9.10 -1.01
CA ILE A 168 -8.52 -7.70 -0.83
C ILE A 168 -8.69 -7.39 0.66
N ASP A 169 -7.59 -7.28 1.38
CA ASP A 169 -7.58 -7.23 2.85
C ASP A 169 -8.26 -5.96 3.39
N GLU A 170 -8.25 -4.88 2.64
CA GLU A 170 -8.87 -3.60 3.00
C GLU A 170 -10.39 -3.69 3.18
N TYR A 171 -11.02 -4.73 2.64
CA TYR A 171 -12.43 -4.98 2.88
C TYR A 171 -12.75 -5.24 4.36
N ARG A 172 -11.78 -5.69 5.17
CA ARG A 172 -11.95 -5.81 6.62
C ARG A 172 -12.43 -4.50 7.25
N PHE A 173 -11.97 -3.39 6.72
CA PHE A 173 -12.41 -2.06 7.16
C PHE A 173 -13.77 -1.69 6.59
N LEU A 174 -13.95 -1.83 5.27
CA LEU A 174 -15.18 -1.42 4.59
C LEU A 174 -16.39 -2.24 5.04
N GLU A 175 -16.27 -3.56 5.19
CA GLU A 175 -17.34 -4.43 5.67
C GLU A 175 -17.76 -4.11 7.12
N ASN A 176 -16.88 -3.45 7.89
CA ASN A 176 -17.16 -3.00 9.26
C ASN A 176 -17.45 -1.48 9.35
N GLY A 177 -17.81 -0.84 8.24
CA GLY A 177 -18.22 0.55 8.19
C GLY A 177 -17.11 1.57 8.44
N LYS A 178 -15.84 1.15 8.36
CA LYS A 178 -14.69 2.07 8.44
C LYS A 178 -14.41 2.67 7.07
N LYS A 179 -13.94 3.91 7.08
CA LYS A 179 -13.61 4.64 5.85
C LYS A 179 -12.13 4.50 5.51
N ILE A 180 -11.85 4.31 4.23
CA ILE A 180 -10.50 4.32 3.67
C ILE A 180 -10.38 5.53 2.75
N LYS A 181 -9.46 6.43 3.04
CA LYS A 181 -9.16 7.57 2.18
C LYS A 181 -8.21 7.14 1.08
N PHE A 182 -8.62 7.23 -0.18
CA PHE A 182 -7.71 7.04 -1.30
C PHE A 182 -7.10 8.37 -1.73
N VAL A 183 -5.79 8.36 -1.95
CA VAL A 183 -5.01 9.51 -2.38
C VAL A 183 -4.38 9.20 -3.73
N GLU A 184 -4.68 10.01 -4.74
CA GLU A 184 -4.08 9.86 -6.06
C GLU A 184 -2.60 10.27 -6.03
N ILE A 185 -1.75 9.38 -6.53
CA ILE A 185 -0.32 9.61 -6.72
C ILE A 185 0.04 9.49 -8.21
N PRO A 186 0.99 10.28 -8.72
CA PRO A 186 1.39 10.26 -10.13
C PRO A 186 2.35 9.11 -10.43
N ALA A 187 2.04 7.90 -9.96
CA ALA A 187 2.99 6.81 -9.98
C ALA A 187 3.04 6.08 -11.32
N GLU A 188 4.25 5.85 -11.83
CA GLU A 188 4.55 4.65 -12.62
C GLU A 188 4.85 3.53 -11.63
N THR A 189 3.81 2.89 -11.09
CA THR A 189 3.98 1.76 -10.20
C THR A 189 3.95 0.47 -11.02
N LEU A 190 5.03 -0.26 -10.94
CA LEU A 190 5.14 -1.64 -11.38
C LEU A 190 5.55 -2.44 -10.17
N SER A 191 4.59 -3.18 -9.59
CA SER A 191 4.89 -4.20 -8.60
C SER A 191 5.71 -5.32 -9.26
N VAL A 192 6.60 -5.93 -8.51
CA VAL A 192 7.42 -7.05 -9.00
C VAL A 192 6.77 -8.36 -8.60
N ASP A 193 5.85 -8.85 -9.44
CA ASP A 193 5.16 -10.13 -9.24
C ASP A 193 5.86 -11.29 -9.96
N THR A 194 6.57 -10.99 -11.05
CA THR A 194 7.22 -11.99 -11.92
C THR A 194 8.66 -11.62 -12.28
N GLN A 195 9.43 -12.58 -12.80
CA GLN A 195 10.77 -12.33 -13.33
C GLN A 195 10.78 -11.33 -14.51
N ALA A 196 9.68 -11.25 -15.26
CA ALA A 196 9.55 -10.27 -16.34
C ALA A 196 9.48 -8.85 -15.78
N ASP A 197 8.79 -8.65 -14.65
CA ASP A 197 8.67 -7.36 -14.00
C ASP A 197 10.02 -6.85 -13.48
N VAL A 198 10.87 -7.74 -12.98
CA VAL A 198 12.23 -7.40 -12.52
C VAL A 198 12.99 -6.64 -13.60
N LYS A 199 12.96 -7.16 -14.86
CA LYS A 199 13.66 -6.51 -15.98
C LYS A 199 13.11 -5.11 -16.24
N ILE A 200 11.79 -4.97 -16.32
CA ILE A 200 11.12 -3.69 -16.60
C ILE A 200 11.41 -2.68 -15.49
N VAL A 201 11.30 -3.12 -14.23
CA VAL A 201 11.58 -2.28 -13.06
C VAL A 201 13.03 -1.83 -13.03
N THR A 202 13.97 -2.74 -13.34
CA THR A 202 15.40 -2.41 -13.41
C THR A 202 15.65 -1.31 -14.44
N GLU A 203 15.10 -1.43 -15.66
CA GLU A 203 15.23 -0.41 -16.71
C GLU A 203 14.68 0.96 -16.26
N VAL A 204 13.55 0.96 -15.53
CA VAL A 204 12.97 2.20 -14.99
C VAL A 204 13.85 2.81 -13.90
N LEU A 205 14.37 2.00 -12.97
CA LEU A 205 15.28 2.46 -11.91
C LEU A 205 16.57 3.05 -12.50
N GLU A 206 17.21 2.36 -13.45
CA GLU A 206 18.42 2.85 -14.12
C GLU A 206 18.17 4.19 -14.84
N ARG A 207 17.02 4.34 -15.51
CA ARG A 207 16.61 5.60 -16.13
C ARG A 207 16.45 6.71 -15.09
N ARG A 208 15.77 6.45 -13.96
CA ARG A 208 15.57 7.43 -12.89
C ARG A 208 16.89 7.85 -12.23
N ILE A 209 17.79 6.91 -11.99
CA ILE A 209 19.14 7.20 -11.46
C ILE A 209 19.92 8.08 -12.45
N LYS A 210 19.90 7.72 -13.74
CA LYS A 210 20.58 8.50 -14.80
C LYS A 210 20.04 9.92 -14.89
N ASN A 211 18.73 10.10 -14.72
CA ASN A 211 18.06 11.40 -14.75
C ASN A 211 18.20 12.17 -13.43
N LYS A 212 18.86 11.61 -12.41
CA LYS A 212 18.97 12.17 -11.05
C LYS A 212 17.63 12.35 -10.33
N GLU A 213 16.61 11.59 -10.72
CA GLU A 213 15.32 11.50 -10.03
C GLU A 213 15.45 10.68 -8.72
N ILE A 214 16.40 9.75 -8.70
CA ILE A 214 16.79 8.96 -7.53
C ILE A 214 18.26 9.21 -7.25
N VAL A 215 18.59 9.56 -6.02
CA VAL A 215 19.97 9.66 -5.50
C VAL A 215 20.22 8.43 -4.65
N LEU A 216 21.29 7.67 -4.96
CA LEU A 216 21.72 6.47 -4.23
C LEU A 216 22.58 6.82 -3.01
#